data_e879e02f02c6dbff87cf10b63372eeab
#
_entry.id   e879e02f02c6dbff87cf10b63372eeab
#
_cell.length_a   1.000
_cell.length_b   1.000
_cell.length_c   1.000
_cell.angle_alpha   90.00
_cell.angle_beta   90.00
_cell.angle_gamma   90.00
#
_symmetry.space_group_name_H-M   'P 1'
#
loop_
_entity.id
_entity.type
_entity.pdbx_description
1 polymer ?
#
loop_
_entity_poly.entity_id
_entity_poly.type
_entity_poly.pdbx_seq_one_letter_code
_entity_poly.pdbx_strand_id
1 'polypeptide(L)'
;AGQVAQGVLERYRAGDAPEPGDEPRGAHLENIVLHDLLAWRDSRTGPAELCYWRTANGEEVDFVIESAGRVLPVEVKSGPRPRLNDLRHLRTFLDQYDDLARCGLLLHGGDSLEWMAPNVLAAPWWMVI
;
A
#
# COMPACT_ATOMS: atom_id res chain seq x y z
N ALA A 1 -0.74 -17.12 -24.33
CA ALA A 1 -0.31 -16.22 -23.28
C ALA A 1 -1.16 -16.47 -22.04
N GLY A 2 -0.54 -16.76 -20.92
CA GLY A 2 -1.26 -17.00 -19.68
C GLY A 2 -1.98 -15.76 -19.20
N GLN A 3 -3.21 -15.92 -18.77
CA GLN A 3 -3.91 -14.84 -18.10
C GLN A 3 -3.25 -14.60 -16.74
N VAL A 4 -2.84 -13.37 -16.49
CA VAL A 4 -2.43 -12.96 -15.16
C VAL A 4 -3.68 -13.01 -14.28
N ALA A 5 -3.60 -13.71 -13.15
CA ALA A 5 -4.70 -13.75 -12.21
C ALA A 5 -5.02 -12.32 -11.76
N GLN A 6 -6.26 -11.90 -11.96
CA GLN A 6 -6.68 -10.58 -11.52
C GLN A 6 -6.84 -10.57 -10.01
N GLY A 7 -6.33 -9.52 -9.38
CA GLY A 7 -6.50 -9.32 -7.95
C GLY A 7 -7.87 -8.75 -7.61
N VAL A 8 -8.26 -8.91 -6.37
CA VAL A 8 -9.51 -8.41 -5.82
C VAL A 8 -9.19 -7.37 -4.77
N LEU A 9 -9.90 -6.23 -4.83
CA LEU A 9 -9.84 -5.20 -3.81
C LEU A 9 -10.85 -5.51 -2.71
N GLU A 10 -10.37 -5.54 -1.47
CA GLU A 10 -11.21 -5.71 -0.30
C GLU A 10 -11.02 -4.53 0.66
N ARG A 11 -12.10 -4.10 1.30
CA ARG A 11 -12.08 -2.95 2.20
C ARG A 11 -11.59 -3.35 3.58
N TYR A 12 -10.76 -2.49 4.17
CA TYR A 12 -10.44 -2.59 5.60
C TYR A 12 -11.62 -2.15 6.44
N ARG A 13 -11.86 -2.87 7.53
CA ARG A 13 -12.91 -2.58 8.52
C ARG A 13 -12.27 -2.18 9.84
N ALA A 14 -13.06 -1.48 10.68
CA ALA A 14 -12.67 -1.15 12.03
C ALA A 14 -12.39 -2.43 12.81
N GLY A 15 -11.40 -2.85 13.28
CA GLY A 15 -11.10 -4.13 13.96
C GLY A 15 -10.20 -5.05 13.17
N ASP A 16 -9.89 -4.71 11.91
CA ASP A 16 -8.92 -5.48 11.14
C ASP A 16 -7.49 -5.24 11.62
N ALA A 17 -7.24 -4.12 12.32
CA ALA A 17 -5.92 -3.83 12.86
C ALA A 17 -5.69 -4.66 14.13
N PRO A 18 -4.61 -5.48 14.22
CA PRO A 18 -4.32 -6.22 15.43
C PRO A 18 -3.96 -5.30 16.59
N GLU A 19 -4.16 -5.79 17.81
CA GLU A 19 -3.80 -5.05 19.00
C GLU A 19 -2.27 -4.79 19.03
N PRO A 20 -1.85 -3.60 19.50
CA PRO A 20 -0.42 -3.30 19.59
C PRO A 20 0.33 -4.27 20.51
N GLY A 21 1.47 -4.75 20.06
CA GLY A 21 2.39 -5.57 20.86
C GLY A 21 2.42 -7.05 20.53
N ASP A 22 1.47 -7.56 19.75
CA ASP A 22 1.40 -8.99 19.42
C ASP A 22 1.98 -9.36 18.06
N GLU A 23 2.51 -8.40 17.31
CA GLU A 23 2.98 -8.63 15.95
C GLU A 23 4.51 -8.74 15.84
N PRO A 24 5.03 -9.50 14.85
CA PRO A 24 6.44 -9.48 14.51
C PRO A 24 6.90 -8.09 14.11
N ARG A 25 8.22 -7.83 14.19
CA ARG A 25 8.79 -6.49 13.87
C ARG A 25 8.38 -5.95 12.50
N GLY A 26 8.33 -6.81 11.48
CA GLY A 26 7.94 -6.38 10.13
C GLY A 26 6.49 -5.94 10.05
N ALA A 27 5.60 -6.62 10.79
CA ALA A 27 4.19 -6.29 10.83
C ALA A 27 3.89 -5.06 11.67
N HIS A 28 4.80 -4.66 12.57
CA HIS A 28 4.59 -3.50 13.43
C HIS A 28 4.45 -2.20 12.64
N LEU A 29 5.34 -1.98 11.67
CA LEU A 29 5.26 -0.80 10.82
C LEU A 29 3.99 -0.80 9.98
N GLU A 30 3.60 -1.93 9.42
CA GLU A 30 2.33 -2.06 8.68
C GLU A 30 1.14 -1.68 9.55
N ASN A 31 1.14 -2.09 10.82
CA ASN A 31 0.06 -1.77 11.75
C ASN A 31 0.00 -0.29 12.09
N ILE A 32 1.16 0.36 12.26
CA ILE A 32 1.22 1.81 12.47
C ILE A 32 0.61 2.52 11.27
N VAL A 33 1.00 2.13 10.07
CA VAL A 33 0.48 2.71 8.82
C VAL A 33 -1.02 2.47 8.71
N LEU A 34 -1.49 1.25 9.00
CA LEU A 34 -2.91 0.92 8.94
C LEU A 34 -3.73 1.81 9.90
N HIS A 35 -3.30 1.94 11.15
CA HIS A 35 -3.99 2.78 12.13
C HIS A 35 -4.06 4.24 11.65
N ASP A 36 -2.96 4.77 11.15
CA ASP A 36 -2.92 6.16 10.69
C ASP A 36 -3.77 6.38 9.44
N LEU A 37 -3.77 5.43 8.51
CA LEU A 37 -4.62 5.53 7.32
C LEU A 37 -6.10 5.40 7.65
N LEU A 38 -6.48 4.55 8.60
CA LEU A 38 -7.87 4.46 9.05
C LEU A 38 -8.31 5.75 9.73
N ALA A 39 -7.47 6.34 10.58
CA ALA A 39 -7.75 7.62 11.22
C ALA A 39 -7.89 8.74 10.17
N TRP A 40 -7.02 8.76 9.18
CA TRP A 40 -7.10 9.71 8.06
C TRP A 40 -8.41 9.56 7.30
N ARG A 41 -8.79 8.33 6.95
CA ARG A 41 -10.05 8.06 6.26
C ARG A 41 -11.24 8.59 7.05
N ASP A 42 -11.28 8.31 8.36
CA ASP A 42 -12.40 8.68 9.21
C ASP A 42 -12.48 10.19 9.48
N SER A 43 -11.35 10.89 9.34
CA SER A 43 -11.30 12.35 9.53
C SER A 43 -11.68 13.15 8.28
N ARG A 44 -11.79 12.52 7.13
CA ARG A 44 -12.09 13.21 5.88
C ARG A 44 -13.57 13.56 5.77
N THR A 45 -13.84 14.70 5.15
CA THR A 45 -15.21 15.14 4.82
C THR A 45 -15.72 14.57 3.51
N GLY A 46 -14.81 14.10 2.63
CA GLY A 46 -15.16 13.50 1.35
C GLY A 46 -15.06 11.97 1.38
N PRO A 47 -15.64 11.26 0.40
CA PRO A 47 -15.56 9.80 0.36
C PRO A 47 -14.15 9.35 0.06
N ALA A 48 -13.63 8.47 0.91
CA ALA A 48 -12.39 7.76 0.70
C ALA A 48 -12.50 6.38 1.33
N GLU A 49 -11.98 5.38 0.65
CA GLU A 49 -11.96 4.01 1.16
C GLU A 49 -10.53 3.53 1.26
N LEU A 50 -10.26 2.73 2.28
CA LEU A 50 -9.01 2.03 2.44
C LEU A 50 -9.24 0.57 2.15
N CYS A 51 -8.47 0.04 1.19
CA CYS A 51 -8.59 -1.34 0.72
C CYS A 51 -7.22 -2.03 0.78
N TYR A 52 -7.22 -3.32 0.59
CA TYR A 52 -6.03 -4.10 0.24
C TYR A 52 -6.32 -4.93 -1.01
N TRP A 53 -5.27 -5.35 -1.68
CA TRP A 53 -5.39 -6.09 -2.94
C TRP A 53 -4.65 -7.41 -2.86
N ARG A 54 -5.28 -8.48 -3.35
CA ARG A 54 -4.68 -9.81 -3.38
C ARG A 54 -5.06 -10.55 -4.65
N THR A 55 -4.12 -11.35 -5.14
CA THR A 55 -4.35 -12.29 -6.23
C THR A 55 -4.40 -13.72 -5.68
N ALA A 56 -5.00 -14.63 -6.46
CA ALA A 56 -5.08 -16.04 -6.07
C ALA A 56 -3.72 -16.71 -5.96
N ASN A 57 -2.69 -16.20 -6.65
CA ASN A 57 -1.34 -16.74 -6.63
C ASN A 57 -0.41 -16.06 -5.62
N GLY A 58 -0.96 -15.30 -4.67
CA GLY A 58 -0.21 -14.77 -3.54
C GLY A 58 0.40 -13.40 -3.70
N GLU A 59 0.15 -12.69 -4.79
CA GLU A 59 0.56 -11.30 -4.90
C GLU A 59 -0.37 -10.42 -4.08
N GLU A 60 0.19 -9.40 -3.42
CA GLU A 60 -0.62 -8.52 -2.58
C GLU A 60 -0.05 -7.11 -2.52
N VAL A 61 -0.93 -6.14 -2.33
CA VAL A 61 -0.58 -4.76 -1.99
C VAL A 61 -1.24 -4.44 -0.66
N ASP A 62 -0.45 -3.97 0.31
CA ASP A 62 -0.88 -3.81 1.69
C ASP A 62 -2.04 -2.84 1.83
N PHE A 63 -2.00 -1.73 1.11
CA PHE A 63 -3.03 -0.70 1.18
C PHE A 63 -3.32 -0.15 -0.20
N VAL A 64 -4.59 0.09 -0.47
CA VAL A 64 -5.05 0.80 -1.66
C VAL A 64 -6.02 1.88 -1.21
N ILE A 65 -5.67 3.12 -1.46
CA ILE A 65 -6.54 4.26 -1.15
C ILE A 65 -7.39 4.55 -2.37
N GLU A 66 -8.71 4.48 -2.20
CA GLU A 66 -9.66 4.78 -3.26
C GLU A 66 -10.37 6.08 -2.95
N SER A 67 -10.31 7.03 -3.88
CA SER A 67 -10.98 8.32 -3.73
C SER A 67 -11.23 8.94 -5.11
N ALA A 68 -12.43 9.46 -5.31
CA ALA A 68 -12.81 10.17 -6.53
C ALA A 68 -12.56 9.38 -7.82
N GLY A 69 -12.80 8.06 -7.79
CA GLY A 69 -12.62 7.19 -8.95
C GLY A 69 -11.18 6.83 -9.27
N ARG A 70 -10.24 7.16 -8.38
CA ARG A 70 -8.81 6.84 -8.53
C ARG A 70 -8.33 5.98 -7.38
N VAL A 71 -7.26 5.24 -7.60
CA VAL A 71 -6.66 4.38 -6.59
C VAL A 71 -5.16 4.68 -6.46
N LEU A 72 -4.67 4.63 -5.22
CA LEU A 72 -3.25 4.76 -4.92
C LEU A 72 -2.81 3.51 -4.16
N PRO A 73 -2.00 2.64 -4.76
CA PRO A 73 -1.46 1.50 -4.04
C PRO A 73 -0.29 1.93 -3.15
N VAL A 74 -0.25 1.41 -1.95
CA VAL A 74 0.79 1.69 -0.96
C VAL A 74 1.32 0.38 -0.41
N GLU A 75 2.63 0.19 -0.53
CA GLU A 75 3.32 -0.96 0.03
C GLU A 75 4.24 -0.51 1.16
N VAL A 76 4.39 -1.33 2.18
CA VAL A 76 5.21 -1.01 3.35
C VAL A 76 6.34 -2.03 3.48
N LYS A 77 7.57 -1.53 3.57
CA LYS A 77 8.77 -2.34 3.82
C LYS A 77 9.49 -1.77 5.04
N SER A 78 9.71 -2.59 6.05
CA SER A 78 10.32 -2.14 7.30
C SER A 78 11.81 -1.82 7.20
N GLY A 79 12.50 -2.33 6.18
CA GLY A 79 13.91 -2.09 5.98
C GLY A 79 14.24 -0.65 5.60
N PRO A 80 15.49 -0.21 5.80
CA PRO A 80 15.89 1.17 5.51
C PRO A 80 16.15 1.43 4.03
N ARG A 81 16.33 0.39 3.23
CA ARG A 81 16.67 0.52 1.79
C ARG A 81 15.84 -0.43 0.96
N PRO A 82 14.79 0.08 0.32
CA PRO A 82 13.99 -0.74 -0.58
C PRO A 82 14.81 -1.15 -1.81
N ARG A 83 14.51 -2.33 -2.34
CA ARG A 83 15.15 -2.89 -3.53
C ARG A 83 14.16 -2.89 -4.69
N LEU A 84 14.65 -2.99 -5.92
CA LEU A 84 13.79 -3.06 -7.09
C LEU A 84 12.78 -4.22 -7.02
N ASN A 85 13.18 -5.36 -6.45
CA ASN A 85 12.28 -6.49 -6.28
C ASN A 85 11.11 -6.18 -5.33
N ASP A 86 11.26 -5.22 -4.43
CA ASP A 86 10.19 -4.79 -3.52
C ASP A 86 9.06 -4.07 -4.25
N LEU A 87 9.28 -3.63 -5.48
CA LEU A 87 8.28 -2.96 -6.31
C LEU A 87 7.37 -3.93 -7.08
N ARG A 88 7.67 -5.22 -7.05
CA ARG A 88 7.04 -6.21 -7.91
C ARG A 88 5.51 -6.19 -7.83
N HIS A 89 4.98 -6.25 -6.63
CA HIS A 89 3.53 -6.28 -6.44
C HIS A 89 2.87 -4.94 -6.79
N LEU A 90 3.52 -3.83 -6.45
CA LEU A 90 3.05 -2.50 -6.85
C LEU A 90 2.96 -2.38 -8.37
N ARG A 91 3.98 -2.85 -9.08
CA ARG A 91 4.00 -2.78 -10.55
C ARG A 91 2.92 -3.65 -11.17
N THR A 92 2.69 -4.85 -10.64
CA THR A 92 1.59 -5.70 -11.10
C THR A 92 0.24 -5.00 -10.91
N PHE A 93 0.03 -4.39 -9.75
CA PHE A 93 -1.19 -3.63 -9.48
C PHE A 93 -1.34 -2.45 -10.45
N LEU A 94 -0.28 -1.67 -10.65
CA LEU A 94 -0.32 -0.51 -11.53
C LEU A 94 -0.60 -0.90 -12.98
N ASP A 95 -0.11 -2.05 -13.43
CA ASP A 95 -0.40 -2.57 -14.77
C ASP A 95 -1.88 -2.98 -14.90
N GLN A 96 -2.44 -3.59 -13.86
CA GLN A 96 -3.85 -4.01 -13.88
C GLN A 96 -4.82 -2.82 -13.82
N TYR A 97 -4.46 -1.77 -13.08
CA TYR A 97 -5.31 -0.59 -12.86
C TYR A 97 -4.72 0.66 -13.51
N ASP A 98 -4.11 0.54 -14.69
CA ASP A 98 -3.38 1.63 -15.35
C ASP A 98 -4.25 2.84 -15.69
N ASP A 99 -5.56 2.65 -15.85
CA ASP A 99 -6.52 3.73 -16.09
C ASP A 99 -6.95 4.47 -14.81
N LEU A 100 -6.79 3.85 -13.66
CA LEU A 100 -7.24 4.40 -12.36
C LEU A 100 -6.07 4.80 -11.45
N ALA A 101 -4.91 4.18 -11.60
CA ALA A 101 -3.74 4.40 -10.77
C ALA A 101 -2.60 5.00 -11.60
N ARG A 102 -2.15 6.20 -11.24
CA ARG A 102 -1.06 6.86 -11.93
C ARG A 102 0.30 6.55 -11.36
N CYS A 103 0.36 6.30 -10.06
CA CYS A 103 1.61 5.98 -9.38
C CYS A 103 1.33 5.11 -8.17
N GLY A 104 2.39 4.50 -7.64
CA GLY A 104 2.38 3.76 -6.40
C GLY A 104 3.34 4.38 -5.39
N LEU A 105 3.13 4.06 -4.13
CA LEU A 105 3.93 4.55 -3.03
C LEU A 105 4.50 3.37 -2.25
N LEU A 106 5.83 3.37 -2.05
CA LEU A 106 6.50 2.41 -1.19
C LEU A 106 7.03 3.13 0.03
N LEU A 107 6.51 2.80 1.20
CA LEU A 107 6.93 3.37 2.47
C LEU A 107 7.99 2.48 3.11
N HIS A 108 9.07 3.08 3.59
CA HIS A 108 10.18 2.33 4.18
C HIS A 108 10.68 3.00 5.46
N GLY A 109 11.60 2.34 6.14
CA GLY A 109 12.16 2.80 7.41
C GLY A 109 13.44 3.60 7.31
N GLY A 110 13.87 3.96 6.10
CA GLY A 110 15.08 4.75 5.88
C GLY A 110 14.81 6.24 5.77
N ASP A 111 15.76 6.98 5.19
CA ASP A 111 15.73 8.44 5.12
C ASP A 111 15.56 8.99 3.69
N SER A 112 15.73 8.16 2.67
CA SER A 112 15.74 8.65 1.30
C SER A 112 14.35 8.72 0.68
N LEU A 113 14.12 9.79 -0.08
CA LEU A 113 12.93 10.01 -0.90
C LEU A 113 13.35 9.99 -2.36
N GLU A 114 12.90 8.99 -3.12
CA GLU A 114 13.31 8.85 -4.52
C GLU A 114 12.27 8.12 -5.37
N TRP A 115 12.25 8.45 -6.64
CA TRP A 115 11.50 7.66 -7.62
C TRP A 115 12.31 6.43 -7.98
N MET A 116 11.83 5.25 -7.59
CA MET A 116 12.50 3.98 -7.91
C MET A 116 12.09 3.43 -9.28
N ALA A 117 10.98 3.90 -9.79
CA ALA A 117 10.49 3.67 -11.14
C ALA A 117 9.78 4.94 -11.58
N PRO A 118 9.46 5.12 -12.88
CA PRO A 118 8.76 6.31 -13.33
C PRO A 118 7.43 6.57 -12.62
N ASN A 119 6.82 5.53 -12.09
CA ASN A 119 5.52 5.60 -11.44
C ASN A 119 5.50 5.03 -10.02
N VAL A 120 6.66 4.86 -9.38
CA VAL A 120 6.73 4.40 -7.97
C VAL A 120 7.67 5.29 -7.17
N LEU A 121 7.10 6.00 -6.20
CA LEU A 121 7.84 6.84 -5.27
C LEU A 121 8.13 6.03 -3.99
N ALA A 122 9.39 5.97 -3.61
CA ALA A 122 9.80 5.41 -2.33
C ALA A 122 10.03 6.53 -1.33
N ALA A 123 9.41 6.45 -0.17
CA ALA A 123 9.47 7.50 0.85
C ALA A 123 9.59 6.89 2.25
N PRO A 124 10.31 7.56 3.16
CA PRO A 124 10.24 7.21 4.57
C PRO A 124 8.79 7.30 5.06
N TRP A 125 8.36 6.32 5.85
CA TRP A 125 6.98 6.27 6.32
C TRP A 125 6.58 7.52 7.11
N TRP A 126 7.51 8.08 7.89
CA TRP A 126 7.25 9.23 8.74
C TRP A 126 7.08 10.55 7.98
N MET A 127 7.44 10.59 6.68
CA MET A 127 7.18 11.77 5.84
C MET A 127 5.74 11.86 5.36
N VAL A 128 5.03 10.73 5.34
CA VAL A 128 3.71 10.63 4.72
C VAL A 128 2.61 10.56 5.78
N ILE A 129 2.96 10.02 6.93
CA ILE A 129 2.00 9.75 7.99
C ILE A 129 2.30 10.57 9.24
#